data_fbadd7adf3acce5019e3e8973a18ff99
#
_entry.id   fbadd7adf3acce5019e3e8973a18ff99
#
_cell.length_a   1.000
_cell.length_b   1.000
_cell.length_c   1.000
_cell.angle_alpha   90.00
_cell.angle_beta   90.00
_cell.angle_gamma   90.00
#
_symmetry.space_group_name_H-M   'P 1'
#
loop_
_entity.id
_entity.type
_entity.pdbx_description
1 polymer ?
#
loop_
_entity_poly.entity_id
_entity_poly.type
_entity_poly.pdbx_seq_one_letter_code
_entity_poly.pdbx_strand_id
1 'polypeptide(L)'
;DYQSGLNELGDNSNSRFESRIRTNSGIVNLLTNTNIGELKYGIDINQYIISPGAFSTRTSASSDFVRKSQNESALEIAPHIEISSKITNNLSYIGGVRWVNYISYGQREFFKYRDNIFETDYREGSQVFSNNEKNSTYTSIEPRLGLIYTVNNNASIKTGITRNFQYLNLISNTVAATPIDFWKSTDLNFKPMRSDNIYLGYYMDFLNKQYEFSSEVYYSKLVNTQEYKDFADLLGNEFLETEILFGRGKNYGLELSFKKVGGKVTGNASYTLSRSLRQMDDPNREMINFGNWYPSIVDKPHNFNMLINFNVTKRMSFNFNFAYLSGRPLTVPVNKYEELNVGNVLYFGERNTYRMPDYHRLDFSLNLLPSYNVKQKVKQSWNFTVLNLYARKNPYSVFFRQNRQEPLYAYKYSILGTMLPSLSLNLEIK
;
A
#
# COMPACT_ATOMS: atom_id res chain seq x y z
N ASP A 1 1.11 -6.14 -18.56
CA ASP A 1 1.91 -4.93 -18.80
C ASP A 1 1.34 -3.76 -18.01
N TYR A 2 2.19 -3.00 -17.35
CA TYR A 2 1.85 -1.73 -16.72
C TYR A 2 2.80 -0.67 -17.26
N GLN A 3 2.26 0.47 -17.64
CA GLN A 3 3.03 1.63 -18.10
C GLN A 3 2.46 2.87 -17.41
N SER A 4 3.33 3.68 -16.83
CA SER A 4 2.98 5.00 -16.31
C SER A 4 3.79 6.07 -17.03
N GLY A 5 3.26 7.28 -17.10
CA GLY A 5 3.97 8.39 -17.71
C GLY A 5 3.30 9.72 -17.45
N LEU A 6 4.08 10.77 -17.47
CA LEU A 6 3.65 12.15 -17.38
C LEU A 6 4.21 12.90 -18.57
N ASN A 7 3.35 13.65 -19.27
CA ASN A 7 3.75 14.66 -20.24
C ASN A 7 3.37 16.03 -19.69
N GLU A 8 4.33 16.90 -19.50
CA GLU A 8 4.12 18.28 -19.12
C GLU A 8 4.52 19.19 -20.29
N LEU A 9 3.57 19.98 -20.76
CA LEU A 9 3.74 20.95 -21.85
C LEU A 9 3.83 22.34 -21.26
N GLY A 10 5.01 22.94 -21.31
CA GLY A 10 5.21 24.37 -21.01
C GLY A 10 5.43 25.16 -22.30
N ASP A 11 5.30 26.48 -22.25
CA ASP A 11 5.41 27.35 -23.41
C ASP A 11 6.70 27.18 -24.23
N ASN A 12 7.80 26.65 -23.62
CA ASN A 12 9.09 26.41 -24.25
C ASN A 12 9.75 25.07 -23.86
N SER A 13 9.07 24.19 -23.13
CA SER A 13 9.61 22.90 -22.72
C SER A 13 8.57 21.79 -22.73
N ASN A 14 8.99 20.61 -23.13
CA ASN A 14 8.18 19.40 -23.09
C ASN A 14 8.94 18.36 -22.26
N SER A 15 8.39 18.00 -21.11
CA SER A 15 8.97 17.00 -20.21
C SER A 15 8.15 15.71 -20.25
N ARG A 16 8.83 14.57 -20.41
CA ARG A 16 8.21 13.26 -20.46
C ARG A 16 8.89 12.32 -19.49
N PHE A 17 8.09 11.64 -18.67
CA PHE A 17 8.53 10.49 -17.89
C PHE A 17 7.79 9.24 -18.36
N GLU A 18 8.49 8.11 -18.46
CA GLU A 18 7.91 6.83 -18.86
C GLU A 18 8.52 5.70 -18.06
N SER A 19 7.69 4.86 -17.46
CA SER A 19 8.06 3.65 -16.74
C SER A 19 7.21 2.47 -17.21
N ARG A 20 7.79 1.27 -17.27
CA ARG A 20 7.09 0.05 -17.70
C ARG A 20 7.53 -1.15 -16.89
N ILE A 21 6.56 -1.99 -16.53
CA ILE A 21 6.79 -3.36 -16.06
C ILE A 21 5.96 -4.34 -16.89
N ARG A 22 6.61 -5.43 -17.30
CA ARG A 22 5.96 -6.58 -17.91
C ARG A 22 6.24 -7.80 -17.05
N THR A 23 5.19 -8.56 -16.74
CA THR A 23 5.28 -9.82 -16.01
C THR A 23 4.73 -10.94 -16.87
N ASN A 24 5.51 -12.01 -17.03
CA ASN A 24 5.09 -13.27 -17.63
C ASN A 24 5.02 -14.29 -16.50
N SER A 25 3.83 -14.89 -16.27
CA SER A 25 3.59 -15.80 -15.14
C SER A 25 3.12 -17.17 -15.62
N GLY A 26 3.70 -18.23 -15.06
CA GLY A 26 3.24 -19.59 -15.17
C GLY A 26 2.96 -20.16 -13.78
N ILE A 27 1.77 -20.70 -13.55
CA ILE A 27 1.34 -21.22 -12.26
C ILE A 27 0.75 -22.63 -12.46
N VAL A 28 1.27 -23.60 -11.69
CA VAL A 28 0.71 -24.94 -11.61
C VAL A 28 0.37 -25.26 -10.17
N ASN A 29 -0.89 -25.59 -9.90
CA ASN A 29 -1.38 -25.99 -8.59
C ASN A 29 -2.08 -27.34 -8.70
N LEU A 30 -1.74 -28.25 -7.80
CA LEU A 30 -2.35 -29.56 -7.65
C LEU A 30 -2.95 -29.68 -6.26
N LEU A 31 -4.13 -30.29 -6.18
CA LEU A 31 -4.86 -30.53 -4.95
C LEU A 31 -5.10 -32.07 -4.86
N THR A 32 -4.74 -32.65 -3.72
CA THR A 32 -4.89 -34.08 -3.48
C THR A 32 -5.42 -34.30 -2.07
N ASN A 33 -6.49 -35.07 -1.97
CA ASN A 33 -7.00 -35.53 -0.68
C ASN A 33 -6.22 -36.75 -0.23
N THR A 34 -5.65 -36.70 0.96
CA THR A 34 -4.88 -37.79 1.58
C THR A 34 -5.51 -38.20 2.91
N ASN A 35 -5.05 -39.30 3.47
CA ASN A 35 -5.50 -39.76 4.79
C ASN A 35 -5.14 -38.79 5.94
N ILE A 36 -4.15 -37.90 5.74
CA ILE A 36 -3.70 -36.92 6.73
C ILE A 36 -4.27 -35.53 6.50
N GLY A 37 -5.04 -35.31 5.43
CA GLY A 37 -5.67 -34.03 5.10
C GLY A 37 -5.60 -33.67 3.62
N GLU A 38 -6.05 -32.50 3.29
CA GLU A 38 -5.97 -31.91 1.96
C GLU A 38 -4.58 -31.34 1.72
N LEU A 39 -3.88 -31.85 0.71
CA LEU A 39 -2.55 -31.43 0.31
C LEU A 39 -2.64 -30.60 -0.96
N LYS A 40 -2.15 -29.38 -0.90
CA LYS A 40 -1.98 -28.46 -2.03
C LYS A 40 -0.49 -28.27 -2.30
N TYR A 41 -0.05 -28.49 -3.52
CA TYR A 41 1.35 -28.25 -3.90
C TYR A 41 1.44 -27.73 -5.33
N GLY A 42 2.51 -27.02 -5.61
CA GLY A 42 2.64 -26.39 -6.91
C GLY A 42 3.94 -25.64 -7.09
N ILE A 43 4.01 -24.91 -8.19
CA ILE A 43 5.12 -24.04 -8.53
C ILE A 43 4.60 -22.79 -9.22
N ASP A 44 5.10 -21.63 -8.78
CA ASP A 44 4.89 -20.36 -9.43
C ASP A 44 6.21 -19.95 -10.10
N ILE A 45 6.15 -19.53 -11.35
CA ILE A 45 7.29 -19.02 -12.12
C ILE A 45 6.88 -17.66 -12.67
N ASN A 46 7.62 -16.60 -12.28
CA ASN A 46 7.38 -15.24 -12.72
C ASN A 46 8.64 -14.66 -13.33
N GLN A 47 8.53 -14.18 -14.56
CA GLN A 47 9.57 -13.39 -15.21
C GLN A 47 9.16 -11.92 -15.20
N TYR A 48 10.06 -11.06 -14.73
CA TYR A 48 9.88 -9.62 -14.68
C TYR A 48 10.83 -8.94 -15.66
N ILE A 49 10.28 -8.01 -16.45
CA ILE A 49 11.04 -7.15 -17.36
C ILE A 49 10.63 -5.73 -17.02
N ILE A 50 11.56 -4.93 -16.49
CA ILE A 50 11.28 -3.64 -15.90
C ILE A 50 12.13 -2.57 -16.58
N SER A 51 11.48 -1.49 -16.99
CA SER A 51 12.10 -0.23 -17.36
C SER A 51 11.71 0.80 -16.30
N PRO A 52 12.56 1.03 -15.28
CA PRO A 52 12.17 1.78 -14.08
C PRO A 52 11.82 3.23 -14.36
N GLY A 53 12.45 3.85 -15.37
CA GLY A 53 12.06 5.17 -15.79
C GLY A 53 13.06 5.84 -16.71
N ALA A 54 12.52 6.61 -17.64
CA ALA A 54 13.27 7.54 -18.48
C ALA A 54 12.59 8.91 -18.35
N PHE A 55 13.36 9.90 -17.93
CA PHE A 55 12.94 11.31 -17.93
C PHE A 55 13.65 12.02 -19.08
N SER A 56 12.89 12.66 -19.93
CA SER A 56 13.40 13.45 -21.04
C SER A 56 12.80 14.84 -21.04
N THR A 57 13.62 15.84 -21.26
CA THR A 57 13.16 17.23 -21.42
C THR A 57 13.69 17.74 -22.74
N ARG A 58 12.77 18.25 -23.58
CA ARG A 58 13.09 18.93 -24.83
C ARG A 58 12.78 20.40 -24.68
N THR A 59 13.77 21.27 -24.85
CA THR A 59 13.58 22.71 -24.90
C THR A 59 13.90 23.24 -26.30
N SER A 60 13.22 24.29 -26.74
CA SER A 60 13.45 24.91 -28.06
C SER A 60 14.85 25.50 -28.24
N ALA A 61 15.62 25.64 -27.16
CA ALA A 61 16.92 26.34 -27.14
C ALA A 61 18.13 25.44 -26.78
N SER A 62 17.94 24.16 -26.44
CA SER A 62 19.03 23.27 -25.99
C SER A 62 18.87 21.84 -26.47
N SER A 63 19.98 21.09 -26.46
CA SER A 63 20.00 19.64 -26.67
C SER A 63 19.04 18.90 -25.74
N ASP A 64 18.43 17.83 -26.23
CA ASP A 64 17.58 16.95 -25.42
C ASP A 64 18.36 16.44 -24.19
N PHE A 65 17.82 16.70 -23.01
CA PHE A 65 18.35 16.16 -21.77
C PHE A 65 17.59 14.87 -21.46
N VAL A 66 18.31 13.76 -21.33
CA VAL A 66 17.72 12.46 -21.02
C VAL A 66 18.42 11.86 -19.80
N ARG A 67 17.64 11.58 -18.75
CA ARG A 67 18.06 10.76 -17.62
C ARG A 67 17.32 9.44 -17.70
N LYS A 68 18.02 8.33 -17.59
CA LYS A 68 17.41 7.00 -17.74
C LYS A 68 18.02 6.04 -16.73
N SER A 69 17.15 5.44 -15.91
CA SER A 69 17.51 4.30 -15.09
C SER A 69 17.76 3.05 -15.95
N GLN A 70 18.66 2.18 -15.52
CA GLN A 70 18.99 0.95 -16.24
C GLN A 70 17.80 -0.01 -16.24
N ASN A 71 17.59 -0.73 -17.34
CA ASN A 71 16.58 -1.78 -17.43
C ASN A 71 16.91 -2.95 -16.50
N GLU A 72 15.90 -3.62 -16.00
CA GLU A 72 16.02 -4.72 -15.06
C GLU A 72 15.29 -5.94 -15.55
N SER A 73 15.84 -7.11 -15.28
CA SER A 73 15.20 -8.39 -15.55
C SER A 73 15.38 -9.31 -14.35
N ALA A 74 14.33 -10.05 -14.02
CA ALA A 74 14.37 -11.00 -12.91
C ALA A 74 13.49 -12.22 -13.19
N LEU A 75 13.87 -13.34 -12.59
CA LEU A 75 13.13 -14.60 -12.61
C LEU A 75 12.90 -15.05 -11.17
N GLU A 76 11.65 -15.27 -10.83
CA GLU A 76 11.22 -15.84 -9.55
C GLU A 76 10.70 -17.26 -9.81
N ILE A 77 11.25 -18.25 -9.08
CA ILE A 77 10.81 -19.64 -9.10
C ILE A 77 10.44 -20.02 -7.68
N ALA A 78 9.19 -20.40 -7.46
CA ALA A 78 8.64 -20.57 -6.13
C ALA A 78 7.79 -21.87 -6.01
N PRO A 79 8.41 -23.04 -5.84
CA PRO A 79 7.69 -24.23 -5.42
C PRO A 79 7.10 -24.05 -4.02
N HIS A 80 5.91 -24.61 -3.81
CA HIS A 80 5.20 -24.55 -2.54
C HIS A 80 4.43 -25.80 -2.23
N ILE A 81 4.23 -26.04 -0.95
CA ILE A 81 3.42 -27.14 -0.41
C ILE A 81 2.65 -26.64 0.82
N GLU A 82 1.40 -27.04 0.92
CA GLU A 82 0.52 -26.70 2.02
C GLU A 82 -0.36 -27.90 2.35
N ILE A 83 -0.57 -28.14 3.62
CA ILE A 83 -1.47 -29.16 4.14
C ILE A 83 -2.50 -28.53 5.07
N SER A 84 -3.75 -28.89 4.91
CA SER A 84 -4.82 -28.56 5.83
C SER A 84 -5.52 -29.81 6.34
N SER A 85 -5.74 -29.87 7.66
CA SER A 85 -6.34 -31.04 8.29
C SER A 85 -6.97 -30.71 9.64
N LYS A 86 -7.73 -31.65 10.15
CA LYS A 86 -8.25 -31.65 11.53
C LYS A 86 -7.37 -32.53 12.42
N ILE A 87 -6.89 -31.94 13.52
CA ILE A 87 -6.19 -32.71 14.58
C ILE A 87 -7.22 -33.38 15.48
N THR A 88 -8.30 -32.65 15.79
CA THR A 88 -9.45 -33.15 16.55
C THR A 88 -10.74 -32.63 15.93
N ASN A 89 -11.90 -32.99 16.47
CA ASN A 89 -13.19 -32.43 16.03
C ASN A 89 -13.24 -30.91 16.15
N ASN A 90 -12.48 -30.32 17.08
CA ASN A 90 -12.52 -28.91 17.39
C ASN A 90 -11.23 -28.15 16.97
N LEU A 91 -10.16 -28.85 16.63
CA LEU A 91 -8.88 -28.24 16.27
C LEU A 91 -8.49 -28.60 14.83
N SER A 92 -8.35 -27.59 14.00
CA SER A 92 -7.86 -27.68 12.63
C SER A 92 -6.58 -26.89 12.46
N TYR A 93 -5.74 -27.30 11.53
CA TYR A 93 -4.54 -26.55 11.18
C TYR A 93 -4.41 -26.41 9.66
N ILE A 94 -3.69 -25.39 9.26
CA ILE A 94 -3.17 -25.19 7.91
C ILE A 94 -1.69 -24.88 8.05
N GLY A 95 -0.84 -25.62 7.38
CA GLY A 95 0.61 -25.42 7.43
C GLY A 95 1.22 -25.58 6.06
N GLY A 96 2.18 -24.73 5.74
CA GLY A 96 2.82 -24.79 4.44
C GLY A 96 4.15 -24.05 4.39
N VAL A 97 4.86 -24.29 3.32
CA VAL A 97 6.11 -23.61 3.01
C VAL A 97 6.17 -23.30 1.51
N ARG A 98 6.63 -22.10 1.21
CA ARG A 98 7.00 -21.67 -0.13
C ARG A 98 8.49 -21.39 -0.15
N TRP A 99 9.22 -21.99 -1.10
CA TRP A 99 10.64 -21.77 -1.29
C TRP A 99 10.84 -20.92 -2.51
N VAL A 100 11.35 -19.71 -2.33
CA VAL A 100 11.54 -18.76 -3.42
C VAL A 100 13.01 -18.64 -3.79
N ASN A 101 13.30 -18.82 -5.08
CA ASN A 101 14.55 -18.43 -5.69
C ASN A 101 14.28 -17.22 -6.61
N TYR A 102 14.78 -16.07 -6.22
CA TYR A 102 14.70 -14.85 -7.00
C TYR A 102 16.06 -14.53 -7.60
N ILE A 103 16.12 -14.47 -8.92
CA ILE A 103 17.35 -14.30 -9.70
C ILE A 103 17.22 -13.01 -10.49
N SER A 104 18.04 -12.01 -10.19
CA SER A 104 18.19 -10.81 -11.02
C SER A 104 19.29 -11.05 -12.05
N TYR A 105 19.05 -10.66 -13.31
CA TYR A 105 19.95 -10.90 -14.42
C TYR A 105 19.85 -9.79 -15.47
N GLY A 106 20.74 -9.82 -16.45
CA GLY A 106 20.75 -8.92 -17.58
C GLY A 106 21.89 -7.90 -17.53
N GLN A 107 22.04 -7.16 -18.62
CA GLN A 107 23.08 -6.16 -18.77
C GLN A 107 22.84 -5.00 -17.81
N ARG A 108 23.72 -4.87 -16.82
CA ARG A 108 23.67 -3.82 -15.80
C ARG A 108 25.04 -3.47 -15.28
N GLU A 109 25.18 -2.20 -14.89
CA GLU A 109 26.34 -1.69 -14.18
C GLU A 109 25.93 -1.42 -12.72
N PHE A 110 26.70 -1.97 -11.77
CA PHE A 110 26.54 -1.74 -10.34
C PHE A 110 27.74 -1.00 -9.80
N PHE A 111 27.50 0.12 -9.15
CA PHE A 111 28.57 0.94 -8.59
C PHE A 111 29.03 0.38 -7.25
N LYS A 112 30.34 0.49 -6.99
CA LYS A 112 30.97 0.13 -5.71
C LYS A 112 31.29 1.39 -4.95
N TYR A 113 31.06 1.34 -3.65
CA TYR A 113 31.19 2.47 -2.75
C TYR A 113 32.23 2.14 -1.67
N ARG A 114 33.19 3.08 -1.46
CA ARG A 114 34.20 2.97 -0.42
C ARG A 114 33.53 2.88 0.95
N ASP A 115 34.05 2.00 1.80
CA ASP A 115 33.58 1.76 3.15
C ASP A 115 32.08 1.39 3.24
N ASN A 116 31.46 0.98 2.13
CA ASN A 116 30.02 0.77 1.97
C ASN A 116 29.16 2.02 2.30
N ILE A 117 29.71 3.21 2.15
CA ILE A 117 28.98 4.48 2.28
C ILE A 117 28.33 4.78 0.94
N PHE A 118 27.00 4.65 0.88
CA PHE A 118 26.22 4.82 -0.34
C PHE A 118 25.95 6.30 -0.63
N GLU A 119 26.99 7.00 -1.05
CA GLU A 119 26.96 8.39 -1.52
C GLU A 119 27.79 8.54 -2.78
N THR A 120 27.41 9.45 -3.66
CA THR A 120 28.03 9.63 -4.98
C THR A 120 29.52 9.93 -4.90
N ASP A 121 29.95 10.69 -3.87
CA ASP A 121 31.35 11.07 -3.63
C ASP A 121 32.25 9.90 -3.15
N TYR A 122 31.63 8.81 -2.66
CA TYR A 122 32.31 7.61 -2.19
C TYR A 122 32.39 6.51 -3.25
N ARG A 123 32.01 6.79 -4.50
CA ARG A 123 32.08 5.84 -5.60
C ARG A 123 33.52 5.54 -6.00
N GLU A 124 33.91 4.27 -5.98
CA GLU A 124 35.29 3.82 -6.31
C GLU A 124 35.38 3.11 -7.65
N GLY A 125 34.29 2.66 -8.23
CA GLY A 125 34.28 1.91 -9.48
C GLY A 125 32.95 1.25 -9.72
N SER A 126 32.94 0.33 -10.68
CA SER A 126 31.71 -0.39 -11.04
C SER A 126 32.00 -1.85 -11.40
N GLN A 127 30.96 -2.64 -11.40
CA GLN A 127 30.94 -4.01 -11.91
C GLN A 127 29.88 -4.10 -13.00
N VAL A 128 30.29 -4.41 -14.21
CA VAL A 128 29.43 -4.53 -15.38
C VAL A 128 29.09 -6.00 -15.60
N PHE A 129 27.77 -6.27 -15.74
CA PHE A 129 27.27 -7.59 -16.11
C PHE A 129 26.78 -7.60 -17.55
N SER A 130 27.06 -8.67 -18.25
CA SER A 130 26.68 -8.86 -19.65
C SER A 130 25.19 -9.20 -19.81
N ASN A 131 24.70 -9.20 -21.04
CA ASN A 131 23.32 -9.60 -21.33
C ASN A 131 23.08 -11.06 -20.87
N ASN A 132 21.96 -11.28 -20.14
CA ASN A 132 21.59 -12.56 -19.52
C ASN A 132 22.54 -13.07 -18.42
N GLU A 133 23.55 -12.33 -18.04
CA GLU A 133 24.39 -12.67 -16.90
C GLU A 133 23.64 -12.46 -15.59
N LYS A 134 23.81 -13.41 -14.66
CA LYS A 134 23.20 -13.38 -13.35
C LYS A 134 23.97 -12.39 -12.46
N ASN A 135 23.29 -11.37 -11.96
CA ASN A 135 23.92 -10.36 -11.13
C ASN A 135 23.63 -10.56 -9.62
N SER A 136 22.47 -11.09 -9.24
CA SER A 136 22.20 -11.45 -7.84
C SER A 136 21.22 -12.60 -7.71
N THR A 137 21.25 -13.30 -6.57
CA THR A 137 20.29 -14.34 -6.24
C THR A 137 19.92 -14.22 -4.77
N TYR A 138 18.61 -14.26 -4.51
CA TYR A 138 18.06 -14.33 -3.18
C TYR A 138 17.22 -15.60 -3.05
N THR A 139 17.58 -16.43 -2.07
CA THR A 139 16.80 -17.62 -1.72
C THR A 139 16.11 -17.37 -0.39
N SER A 140 14.82 -17.61 -0.34
CA SER A 140 14.04 -17.44 0.89
C SER A 140 13.10 -18.62 1.14
N ILE A 141 12.79 -18.84 2.41
CA ILE A 141 11.79 -19.81 2.88
C ILE A 141 10.68 -19.03 3.55
N GLU A 142 9.46 -19.22 3.06
CA GLU A 142 8.24 -18.55 3.51
C GLU A 142 7.30 -19.54 4.19
N PRO A 143 7.53 -19.88 5.48
CA PRO A 143 6.65 -20.75 6.25
C PRO A 143 5.36 -20.01 6.61
N ARG A 144 4.27 -20.79 6.67
CA ARG A 144 2.97 -20.37 7.20
C ARG A 144 2.38 -21.47 8.07
N LEU A 145 1.82 -21.09 9.20
CA LEU A 145 1.08 -21.97 10.09
C LEU A 145 -0.12 -21.23 10.65
N GLY A 146 -1.28 -21.81 10.51
CA GLY A 146 -2.53 -21.34 11.10
C GLY A 146 -3.18 -22.45 11.93
N LEU A 147 -3.77 -22.07 13.06
CA LEU A 147 -4.55 -22.95 13.92
C LEU A 147 -5.94 -22.36 14.09
N ILE A 148 -6.95 -23.21 14.02
CA ILE A 148 -8.36 -22.86 14.20
C ILE A 148 -8.91 -23.77 15.28
N TYR A 149 -9.27 -23.20 16.42
CA TYR A 149 -9.95 -23.88 17.51
C TYR A 149 -11.42 -23.50 17.55
N THR A 150 -12.30 -24.45 17.28
CA THR A 150 -13.76 -24.28 17.37
C THR A 150 -14.17 -24.45 18.83
N VAL A 151 -14.48 -23.35 19.51
CA VAL A 151 -14.90 -23.33 20.91
C VAL A 151 -16.24 -24.00 21.07
N ASN A 152 -17.18 -23.66 20.16
CA ASN A 152 -18.51 -24.25 20.05
C ASN A 152 -19.07 -23.96 18.64
N ASN A 153 -20.32 -24.32 18.37
CA ASN A 153 -20.96 -24.14 17.05
C ASN A 153 -21.03 -22.69 16.56
N ASN A 154 -20.80 -21.73 17.44
CA ASN A 154 -20.96 -20.30 17.16
C ASN A 154 -19.67 -19.51 17.40
N ALA A 155 -18.60 -20.11 17.93
CA ALA A 155 -17.39 -19.38 18.26
C ALA A 155 -16.12 -20.15 17.89
N SER A 156 -15.12 -19.42 17.44
CA SER A 156 -13.79 -19.95 17.12
C SER A 156 -12.68 -18.98 17.49
N ILE A 157 -11.52 -19.54 17.81
CA ILE A 157 -10.26 -18.83 17.98
C ILE A 157 -9.36 -19.19 16.83
N LYS A 158 -8.74 -18.22 16.17
CA LYS A 158 -7.78 -18.42 15.10
C LYS A 158 -6.47 -17.73 15.43
N THR A 159 -5.38 -18.43 15.18
CA THR A 159 -4.04 -17.83 15.30
C THR A 159 -3.17 -18.29 14.15
N GLY A 160 -2.18 -17.50 13.80
CA GLY A 160 -1.25 -17.88 12.76
C GLY A 160 0.03 -17.06 12.77
N ILE A 161 1.04 -17.67 12.16
CA ILE A 161 2.34 -17.05 11.89
C ILE A 161 2.64 -17.18 10.40
N THR A 162 3.21 -16.13 9.80
CA THR A 162 3.63 -16.15 8.40
C THR A 162 4.94 -15.38 8.23
N ARG A 163 5.77 -15.84 7.32
CA ARG A 163 6.91 -15.08 6.78
C ARG A 163 6.72 -14.89 5.30
N ASN A 164 6.90 -13.67 4.83
CA ASN A 164 6.80 -13.32 3.43
C ASN A 164 7.99 -12.45 3.01
N PHE A 165 8.37 -12.55 1.74
CA PHE A 165 9.38 -11.69 1.13
C PHE A 165 8.78 -10.93 -0.05
N GLN A 166 9.20 -9.67 -0.21
CA GLN A 166 8.81 -8.82 -1.33
C GLN A 166 10.06 -8.48 -2.14
N TYR A 167 10.04 -8.82 -3.42
CA TYR A 167 11.14 -8.66 -4.35
C TYR A 167 10.94 -7.51 -5.33
N LEU A 168 9.73 -7.01 -5.47
CA LEU A 168 9.37 -5.86 -6.28
C LEU A 168 8.86 -4.74 -5.38
N ASN A 169 9.40 -3.54 -5.58
CA ASN A 169 9.04 -2.36 -4.80
C ASN A 169 8.55 -1.26 -5.73
N LEU A 170 7.45 -0.62 -5.38
CA LEU A 170 7.02 0.60 -6.03
C LEU A 170 7.76 1.78 -5.38
N ILE A 171 8.57 2.45 -6.17
CA ILE A 171 9.27 3.67 -5.75
C ILE A 171 8.32 4.83 -5.93
N SER A 172 7.87 5.40 -4.82
CA SER A 172 6.95 6.52 -4.76
C SER A 172 7.22 7.35 -3.51
N ASN A 173 7.29 8.65 -3.66
CA ASN A 173 7.42 9.60 -2.54
C ASN A 173 6.06 10.11 -2.04
N THR A 174 4.96 9.56 -2.54
CA THR A 174 3.58 9.96 -2.20
C THR A 174 2.78 8.78 -1.66
N VAL A 175 1.68 9.06 -0.94
CA VAL A 175 0.77 8.03 -0.41
C VAL A 175 -0.17 7.48 -1.47
N ALA A 176 -0.50 8.29 -2.47
CA ALA A 176 -1.32 7.91 -3.61
C ALA A 176 -0.42 7.65 -4.82
N ALA A 177 -0.71 6.62 -5.59
CA ALA A 177 0.01 6.34 -6.83
C ALA A 177 -0.01 7.57 -7.75
N THR A 178 1.15 7.90 -8.29
CA THR A 178 1.34 9.02 -9.21
C THR A 178 1.89 8.54 -10.54
N PRO A 179 1.70 9.29 -11.64
CA PRO A 179 2.26 8.92 -12.95
C PRO A 179 3.79 8.82 -13.00
N ILE A 180 4.49 9.37 -12.00
CA ILE A 180 5.95 9.33 -11.89
C ILE A 180 6.47 8.19 -11.01
N ASP A 181 5.59 7.38 -10.42
CA ASP A 181 5.98 6.19 -9.67
C ASP A 181 6.51 5.11 -10.62
N PHE A 182 7.49 4.35 -10.17
CA PHE A 182 8.08 3.28 -10.97
C PHE A 182 8.44 2.05 -10.14
N TRP A 183 8.48 0.91 -10.83
CA TRP A 183 8.84 -0.35 -10.21
C TRP A 183 10.33 -0.57 -10.20
N LYS A 184 10.85 -1.07 -9.08
CA LYS A 184 12.24 -1.44 -8.85
C LYS A 184 12.33 -2.86 -8.36
N SER A 185 13.15 -3.69 -9.01
CA SER A 185 13.41 -5.05 -8.57
C SER A 185 14.50 -5.14 -7.51
N THR A 186 14.47 -6.20 -6.73
CA THR A 186 15.57 -6.62 -5.86
C THR A 186 16.79 -6.97 -6.69
N ASP A 187 17.96 -6.47 -6.28
CA ASP A 187 19.25 -6.69 -6.92
C ASP A 187 20.40 -6.59 -5.90
N LEU A 188 21.65 -6.41 -6.32
CA LEU A 188 22.81 -6.31 -5.44
C LEU A 188 22.68 -5.21 -4.39
N ASN A 189 22.10 -4.06 -4.75
CA ASN A 189 21.98 -2.88 -3.88
C ASN A 189 20.61 -2.79 -3.21
N PHE A 190 19.60 -3.52 -3.70
CA PHE A 190 18.21 -3.52 -3.21
C PHE A 190 17.82 -4.88 -2.64
N LYS A 191 17.98 -5.05 -1.33
CA LYS A 191 17.62 -6.30 -0.63
C LYS A 191 16.11 -6.49 -0.57
N PRO A 192 15.62 -7.75 -0.61
CA PRO A 192 14.18 -8.02 -0.46
C PRO A 192 13.70 -7.60 0.94
N MET A 193 12.52 -6.99 1.00
CA MET A 193 11.85 -6.73 2.26
C MET A 193 11.27 -8.02 2.82
N ARG A 194 11.48 -8.29 4.12
CA ARG A 194 10.89 -9.43 4.85
C ARG A 194 9.85 -8.95 5.84
N SER A 195 8.73 -9.66 5.91
CA SER A 195 7.68 -9.47 6.90
C SER A 195 7.45 -10.76 7.68
N ASP A 196 7.62 -10.71 9.00
CA ASP A 196 7.28 -11.77 9.94
C ASP A 196 6.01 -11.34 10.69
N ASN A 197 4.92 -12.11 10.57
CA ASN A 197 3.60 -11.74 11.09
C ASN A 197 3.09 -12.80 12.07
N ILE A 198 2.40 -12.34 13.10
CA ILE A 198 1.63 -13.17 14.04
C ILE A 198 0.30 -12.49 14.30
N TYR A 199 -0.76 -13.29 14.41
CA TYR A 199 -2.08 -12.80 14.79
C TYR A 199 -2.82 -13.79 15.71
N LEU A 200 -3.75 -13.25 16.49
CA LEU A 200 -4.70 -14.01 17.32
C LEU A 200 -6.07 -13.33 17.18
N GLY A 201 -7.07 -14.10 16.74
CA GLY A 201 -8.43 -13.63 16.54
C GLY A 201 -9.47 -14.47 17.25
N TYR A 202 -10.52 -13.83 17.76
CA TYR A 202 -11.73 -14.43 18.28
C TYR A 202 -12.91 -14.05 17.39
N TYR A 203 -13.71 -15.04 17.01
CA TYR A 203 -14.84 -14.90 16.10
C TYR A 203 -16.06 -15.56 16.71
N MET A 204 -17.18 -14.87 16.69
CA MET A 204 -18.43 -15.36 17.30
C MET A 204 -19.66 -14.92 16.52
N ASP A 205 -20.55 -15.87 16.26
CA ASP A 205 -21.91 -15.63 15.78
C ASP A 205 -22.86 -15.79 16.96
N PHE A 206 -23.90 -14.97 17.04
CA PHE A 206 -24.90 -15.07 18.11
C PHE A 206 -26.32 -14.70 17.62
N LEU A 207 -27.30 -14.98 18.46
CA LEU A 207 -28.72 -14.82 18.15
C LEU A 207 -29.12 -15.46 16.81
N ASN A 208 -28.88 -16.79 16.66
CA ASN A 208 -29.15 -17.55 15.45
C ASN A 208 -28.42 -17.00 14.21
N LYS A 209 -27.15 -16.62 14.37
CA LYS A 209 -26.28 -16.04 13.33
C LYS A 209 -26.81 -14.71 12.75
N GLN A 210 -27.67 -14.00 13.51
CA GLN A 210 -28.08 -12.66 13.10
C GLN A 210 -27.00 -11.60 13.35
N TYR A 211 -26.07 -11.89 14.24
CA TYR A 211 -24.94 -11.02 14.57
C TYR A 211 -23.63 -11.78 14.46
N GLU A 212 -22.65 -11.14 13.88
CA GLU A 212 -21.28 -11.61 13.76
C GLU A 212 -20.36 -10.61 14.51
N PHE A 213 -19.48 -11.12 15.36
CA PHE A 213 -18.47 -10.32 16.04
C PHE A 213 -17.10 -10.92 15.80
N SER A 214 -16.09 -10.09 15.55
CA SER A 214 -14.70 -10.51 15.55
C SER A 214 -13.80 -9.50 16.24
N SER A 215 -12.76 -10.03 16.88
CA SER A 215 -11.69 -9.25 17.49
C SER A 215 -10.37 -9.91 17.13
N GLU A 216 -9.42 -9.17 16.57
CA GLU A 216 -8.11 -9.67 16.19
C GLU A 216 -7.01 -8.74 16.66
N VAL A 217 -5.95 -9.29 17.24
CA VAL A 217 -4.70 -8.60 17.52
C VAL A 217 -3.62 -9.14 16.62
N TYR A 218 -2.75 -8.26 16.12
CA TYR A 218 -1.67 -8.64 15.25
C TYR A 218 -0.38 -7.86 15.53
N TYR A 219 0.73 -8.48 15.17
CA TYR A 219 2.05 -7.86 15.17
C TYR A 219 2.82 -8.30 13.93
N SER A 220 3.42 -7.34 13.23
CA SER A 220 4.29 -7.56 12.06
C SER A 220 5.65 -6.90 12.30
N LYS A 221 6.73 -7.67 12.13
CA LYS A 221 8.09 -7.18 12.10
C LYS A 221 8.56 -7.11 10.65
N LEU A 222 9.06 -5.94 10.23
CA LEU A 222 9.60 -5.72 8.89
C LEU A 222 11.11 -5.55 8.96
N VAL A 223 11.82 -6.13 7.99
CA VAL A 223 13.27 -6.03 7.82
C VAL A 223 13.55 -5.61 6.38
N ASN A 224 14.56 -4.78 6.16
CA ASN A 224 14.89 -4.15 4.88
C ASN A 224 13.71 -3.33 4.32
N THR A 225 12.93 -2.68 5.19
CA THR A 225 11.92 -1.72 4.73
C THR A 225 12.60 -0.50 4.14
N GLN A 226 12.05 -0.01 3.05
CA GLN A 226 12.63 1.09 2.29
C GLN A 226 12.06 2.43 2.72
N GLU A 227 12.88 3.46 2.64
CA GLU A 227 12.55 4.86 2.85
C GLU A 227 13.46 5.71 1.96
N TYR A 228 13.22 7.01 1.85
CA TYR A 228 14.01 7.93 1.02
C TYR A 228 14.79 8.89 1.89
N LYS A 229 15.95 9.33 1.42
CA LYS A 229 16.64 10.51 1.96
C LYS A 229 15.73 11.73 1.95
N ASP A 230 16.05 12.72 2.77
CA ASP A 230 15.41 14.01 2.61
C ASP A 230 15.82 14.63 1.27
N PHE A 231 14.84 15.15 0.52
CA PHE A 231 15.03 15.70 -0.84
C PHE A 231 15.57 14.70 -1.88
N ALA A 232 15.31 13.40 -1.70
CA ALA A 232 15.80 12.35 -2.60
C ALA A 232 15.48 12.63 -4.07
N ASP A 233 16.47 12.49 -4.92
CA ASP A 233 16.35 12.56 -6.39
C ASP A 233 16.02 11.18 -6.95
N LEU A 234 14.75 10.90 -7.24
CA LEU A 234 14.27 9.57 -7.63
C LEU A 234 14.08 9.43 -9.15
N LEU A 235 13.88 10.56 -9.89
CA LEU A 235 13.43 10.49 -11.29
C LEU A 235 14.59 10.26 -12.26
N GLY A 236 14.63 9.04 -12.85
CA GLY A 236 15.66 8.68 -13.80
C GLY A 236 17.07 8.71 -13.21
N ASN A 237 17.18 8.59 -11.88
CA ASN A 237 18.46 8.60 -11.21
C ASN A 237 19.22 7.29 -11.47
N GLU A 238 20.44 7.40 -11.99
CA GLU A 238 21.32 6.27 -12.26
C GLU A 238 21.88 5.67 -10.96
N PHE A 239 21.99 6.47 -9.89
CA PHE A 239 22.52 6.10 -8.58
C PHE A 239 21.41 5.99 -7.52
N LEU A 240 20.29 5.39 -7.88
CA LEU A 240 19.10 5.31 -7.03
C LEU A 240 19.39 4.70 -5.65
N GLU A 241 20.37 3.80 -5.56
CA GLU A 241 20.83 3.19 -4.30
C GLU A 241 21.42 4.19 -3.31
N THR A 242 21.86 5.37 -3.75
CA THR A 242 22.33 6.44 -2.86
C THR A 242 21.19 7.22 -2.24
N GLU A 243 20.00 7.17 -2.81
CA GLU A 243 18.81 7.92 -2.40
C GLU A 243 17.85 7.12 -1.52
N ILE A 244 18.01 5.78 -1.51
CA ILE A 244 17.12 4.88 -0.78
C ILE A 244 17.80 4.33 0.46
N LEU A 245 17.09 4.42 1.58
CA LEU A 245 17.49 3.94 2.89
C LEU A 245 16.81 2.60 3.17
N PHE A 246 17.52 1.71 3.87
CA PHE A 246 17.01 0.43 4.33
C PHE A 246 17.02 0.38 5.84
N GLY A 247 15.93 -0.08 6.43
CA GLY A 247 15.80 -0.14 7.86
C GLY A 247 14.82 -1.19 8.32
N ARG A 248 14.24 -0.94 9.47
CA ARG A 248 13.29 -1.84 10.14
C ARG A 248 11.93 -1.20 10.26
N GLY A 249 10.89 -2.04 10.34
CA GLY A 249 9.53 -1.60 10.59
C GLY A 249 8.83 -2.50 11.58
N LYS A 250 7.78 -1.97 12.20
CA LYS A 250 6.83 -2.73 13.01
C LYS A 250 5.43 -2.18 12.82
N ASN A 251 4.49 -3.10 12.61
CA ASN A 251 3.07 -2.76 12.55
C ASN A 251 2.35 -3.62 13.60
N TYR A 252 1.45 -3.04 14.36
CA TYR A 252 0.65 -3.76 15.33
C TYR A 252 -0.68 -3.08 15.56
N GLY A 253 -1.66 -3.86 15.98
CA GLY A 253 -2.99 -3.29 16.20
C GLY A 253 -4.00 -4.28 16.75
N LEU A 254 -5.18 -3.71 17.02
CA LEU A 254 -6.41 -4.39 17.39
C LEU A 254 -7.46 -4.05 16.32
N GLU A 255 -8.09 -5.06 15.77
CA GLU A 255 -9.23 -4.93 14.85
C GLU A 255 -10.48 -5.48 15.51
N LEU A 256 -11.56 -4.70 15.48
CA LEU A 256 -12.88 -5.08 15.95
C LEU A 256 -13.85 -4.97 14.79
N SER A 257 -14.71 -5.97 14.62
CA SER A 257 -15.78 -5.94 13.64
C SER A 257 -17.07 -6.45 14.26
N PHE A 258 -18.15 -5.74 13.98
CA PHE A 258 -19.51 -6.11 14.38
C PHE A 258 -20.45 -5.98 13.19
N LYS A 259 -21.18 -7.05 12.89
CA LYS A 259 -22.09 -7.10 11.75
C LYS A 259 -23.45 -7.66 12.17
N LYS A 260 -24.50 -7.03 11.68
CA LYS A 260 -25.89 -7.48 11.82
C LYS A 260 -26.44 -7.80 10.42
N VAL A 261 -26.82 -9.07 10.20
CA VAL A 261 -27.20 -9.56 8.86
C VAL A 261 -28.70 -9.62 8.63
N GLY A 262 -29.52 -9.57 9.66
CA GLY A 262 -30.97 -9.76 9.54
C GLY A 262 -31.82 -8.64 10.15
N GLY A 263 -33.11 -8.59 9.73
CA GLY A 263 -34.11 -7.65 10.24
C GLY A 263 -34.23 -6.36 9.43
N LYS A 264 -34.99 -5.39 9.99
CA LYS A 264 -35.21 -4.09 9.33
C LYS A 264 -33.96 -3.22 9.30
N VAL A 265 -33.09 -3.35 10.30
CA VAL A 265 -31.80 -2.69 10.38
C VAL A 265 -30.72 -3.74 10.22
N THR A 266 -29.88 -3.58 9.21
CA THR A 266 -28.69 -4.40 8.95
C THR A 266 -27.49 -3.50 8.77
N GLY A 267 -26.27 -4.03 8.87
CA GLY A 267 -25.07 -3.23 8.67
C GLY A 267 -23.84 -3.84 9.33
N ASN A 268 -22.76 -3.11 9.23
CA ASN A 268 -21.49 -3.46 9.89
C ASN A 268 -20.82 -2.21 10.44
N ALA A 269 -20.08 -2.40 11.53
CA ALA A 269 -19.16 -1.42 12.08
C ALA A 269 -17.82 -2.09 12.28
N SER A 270 -16.74 -1.44 11.85
CA SER A 270 -15.37 -1.91 12.06
C SER A 270 -14.54 -0.79 12.68
N TYR A 271 -13.67 -1.16 13.61
CA TYR A 271 -12.73 -0.26 14.24
C TYR A 271 -11.34 -0.90 14.31
N THR A 272 -10.35 -0.18 13.84
CA THR A 272 -8.95 -0.57 13.94
C THR A 272 -8.19 0.45 14.76
N LEU A 273 -7.51 -0.02 15.81
CA LEU A 273 -6.48 0.72 16.52
C LEU A 273 -5.12 0.16 16.11
N SER A 274 -4.30 0.94 15.43
CA SER A 274 -3.04 0.43 14.87
C SER A 274 -1.91 1.44 14.91
N ARG A 275 -0.69 0.92 14.86
CA ARG A 275 0.53 1.72 14.66
C ARG A 275 1.38 1.10 13.57
N SER A 276 1.96 1.95 12.75
CA SER A 276 2.95 1.60 11.74
C SER A 276 4.18 2.48 11.90
N LEU A 277 5.28 1.88 12.33
CA LEU A 277 6.52 2.58 12.68
C LEU A 277 7.67 2.13 11.79
N ARG A 278 8.62 3.03 11.56
CA ARG A 278 9.87 2.79 10.81
C ARG A 278 11.05 3.26 11.64
N GLN A 279 12.21 2.66 11.35
CA GLN A 279 13.48 3.06 11.92
C GLN A 279 14.57 2.88 10.85
N MET A 280 15.26 3.97 10.51
CA MET A 280 16.38 4.02 9.57
C MET A 280 17.63 4.36 10.37
N ASP A 281 18.39 3.34 10.76
CA ASP A 281 19.51 3.43 11.70
C ASP A 281 20.80 2.78 11.17
N ASP A 282 20.92 2.62 9.84
CA ASP A 282 22.15 2.14 9.21
C ASP A 282 23.25 3.22 9.31
N PRO A 283 24.38 2.95 10.00
CA PRO A 283 25.45 3.93 10.18
C PRO A 283 26.18 4.28 8.87
N ASN A 284 26.05 3.48 7.83
CA ASN A 284 26.66 3.70 6.52
C ASN A 284 25.74 4.48 5.57
N ARG A 285 24.61 4.96 6.06
CA ARG A 285 23.61 5.73 5.33
C ARG A 285 23.09 6.88 6.17
N GLU A 286 22.39 7.81 5.55
CA GLU A 286 21.66 8.84 6.28
C GLU A 286 20.66 8.22 7.26
N MET A 287 20.66 8.69 8.51
CA MET A 287 19.74 8.25 9.54
C MET A 287 18.55 9.20 9.61
N ILE A 288 17.35 8.67 9.47
CA ILE A 288 16.13 9.46 9.68
C ILE A 288 15.86 9.61 11.19
N ASN A 289 15.59 10.85 11.63
CA ASN A 289 15.28 11.17 13.02
C ASN A 289 16.33 10.61 14.00
N PHE A 290 17.62 10.75 13.64
CA PHE A 290 18.76 10.22 14.42
C PHE A 290 18.71 8.73 14.71
N GLY A 291 18.10 7.95 13.79
CA GLY A 291 17.94 6.51 13.96
C GLY A 291 16.84 6.08 14.93
N ASN A 292 16.00 6.99 15.40
CA ASN A 292 14.87 6.69 16.27
C ASN A 292 13.67 6.14 15.51
N TRP A 293 12.77 5.46 16.24
CA TRP A 293 11.48 5.03 15.69
C TRP A 293 10.56 6.22 15.42
N TYR A 294 9.99 6.28 14.21
CA TYR A 294 9.05 7.33 13.82
C TYR A 294 7.83 6.73 13.09
N PRO A 295 6.70 7.43 13.07
CA PRO A 295 5.51 6.98 12.33
C PRO A 295 5.77 6.89 10.83
N SER A 296 5.41 5.78 10.22
CA SER A 296 5.38 5.64 8.75
C SER A 296 4.34 6.59 8.16
N ILE A 297 4.51 7.03 6.91
CA ILE A 297 3.57 7.91 6.20
C ILE A 297 2.13 7.35 6.14
N VAL A 298 1.97 6.04 6.28
CA VAL A 298 0.66 5.35 6.30
C VAL A 298 0.11 5.11 7.71
N ASP A 299 0.81 5.56 8.78
CA ASP A 299 0.37 5.37 10.16
C ASP A 299 -0.90 6.18 10.45
N LYS A 300 -2.01 5.48 10.70
CA LYS A 300 -3.32 6.04 11.06
C LYS A 300 -3.83 5.29 12.29
N PRO A 301 -3.59 5.81 13.51
CA PRO A 301 -3.92 5.11 14.76
C PRO A 301 -5.36 4.66 14.87
N HIS A 302 -6.30 5.46 14.42
CA HIS A 302 -7.72 5.14 14.47
C HIS A 302 -8.33 5.09 13.07
N ASN A 303 -9.01 3.99 12.78
CA ASN A 303 -9.82 3.82 11.57
C ASN A 303 -11.17 3.22 11.99
N PHE A 304 -12.25 3.96 11.80
CA PHE A 304 -13.60 3.52 12.07
C PHE A 304 -14.46 3.66 10.82
N ASN A 305 -15.12 2.56 10.45
CA ASN A 305 -16.07 2.52 9.34
C ASN A 305 -17.38 1.92 9.82
N MET A 306 -18.50 2.51 9.39
CA MET A 306 -19.83 2.05 9.74
C MET A 306 -20.76 2.17 8.54
N LEU A 307 -21.41 1.07 8.18
CA LEU A 307 -22.48 1.01 7.19
C LEU A 307 -23.78 0.56 7.88
N ILE A 308 -24.83 1.33 7.76
CA ILE A 308 -26.16 0.99 8.28
C ILE A 308 -27.15 1.02 7.12
N ASN A 309 -27.89 -0.08 6.96
CA ASN A 309 -29.01 -0.17 6.03
C ASN A 309 -30.30 -0.27 6.84
N PHE A 310 -31.23 0.65 6.62
CA PHE A 310 -32.55 0.64 7.23
C PHE A 310 -33.60 0.38 6.17
N ASN A 311 -34.16 -0.84 6.18
CA ASN A 311 -35.23 -1.28 5.29
C ASN A 311 -36.59 -0.83 5.84
N VAL A 312 -37.06 0.33 5.39
CA VAL A 312 -38.38 0.87 5.83
C VAL A 312 -39.51 -0.01 5.34
N THR A 313 -39.41 -0.39 4.07
CA THR A 313 -40.30 -1.33 3.41
C THR A 313 -39.51 -2.32 2.58
N LYS A 314 -40.17 -3.32 1.97
CA LYS A 314 -39.53 -4.23 1.01
C LYS A 314 -38.96 -3.50 -0.24
N ARG A 315 -39.34 -2.26 -0.50
CA ARG A 315 -38.97 -1.46 -1.68
C ARG A 315 -38.16 -0.21 -1.35
N MET A 316 -38.18 0.24 -0.11
CA MET A 316 -37.52 1.47 0.29
C MET A 316 -36.52 1.21 1.41
N SER A 317 -35.29 1.61 1.18
CA SER A 317 -34.22 1.53 2.18
C SER A 317 -33.40 2.81 2.23
N PHE A 318 -32.98 3.16 3.44
CA PHE A 318 -31.97 4.19 3.71
C PHE A 318 -30.64 3.53 4.02
N ASN A 319 -29.57 4.09 3.48
CA ASN A 319 -28.23 3.63 3.77
C ASN A 319 -27.39 4.81 4.26
N PHE A 320 -26.64 4.58 5.34
CA PHE A 320 -25.70 5.52 5.92
C PHE A 320 -24.33 4.89 5.91
N ASN A 321 -23.35 5.59 5.37
CA ASN A 321 -21.97 5.17 5.38
C ASN A 321 -21.13 6.25 6.06
N PHE A 322 -20.52 5.90 7.19
CA PHE A 322 -19.66 6.79 7.95
C PHE A 322 -18.25 6.24 7.99
N ALA A 323 -17.26 7.10 7.70
CA ALA A 323 -15.86 6.80 7.80
C ALA A 323 -15.15 7.87 8.67
N TYR A 324 -14.28 7.41 9.56
CA TYR A 324 -13.37 8.23 10.34
C TYR A 324 -11.96 7.63 10.27
N LEU A 325 -10.96 8.46 9.99
CA LEU A 325 -9.56 8.09 9.91
C LEU A 325 -8.71 9.14 10.61
N SER A 326 -7.84 8.74 11.51
CA SER A 326 -6.81 9.64 12.04
C SER A 326 -5.98 10.24 10.92
N GLY A 327 -5.58 11.50 11.08
CA GLY A 327 -4.71 12.18 10.16
C GLY A 327 -3.39 11.43 9.97
N ARG A 328 -2.95 11.33 8.71
CA ARG A 328 -1.64 10.74 8.39
C ARG A 328 -0.51 11.63 8.91
N PRO A 329 0.68 11.04 9.20
CA PRO A 329 1.85 11.80 9.56
C PRO A 329 2.27 12.80 8.48
N LEU A 330 2.91 13.87 8.92
CA LEU A 330 3.36 14.98 8.10
C LEU A 330 4.69 15.52 8.65
N THR A 331 5.65 15.74 7.77
CA THR A 331 6.87 16.50 8.06
C THR A 331 6.59 17.97 7.82
N VAL A 332 6.88 18.83 8.80
CA VAL A 332 6.61 20.27 8.69
C VAL A 332 7.91 21.06 8.76
N PRO A 333 8.00 22.19 8.05
CA PRO A 333 9.10 23.10 8.24
C PRO A 333 9.04 23.75 9.63
N VAL A 334 10.16 23.72 10.34
CA VAL A 334 10.29 24.26 11.70
C VAL A 334 11.06 25.58 11.73
N ASN A 335 11.80 25.89 10.65
CA ASN A 335 12.55 27.11 10.51
C ASN A 335 12.68 27.51 9.03
N LYS A 336 13.27 28.65 8.77
CA LYS A 336 13.64 29.14 7.45
C LYS A 336 14.98 29.87 7.54
N TYR A 337 15.76 29.81 6.48
CA TYR A 337 16.96 30.62 6.33
C TYR A 337 16.99 31.27 4.94
N GLU A 338 17.69 32.36 4.82
CA GLU A 338 17.85 33.07 3.55
C GLU A 338 19.15 32.62 2.89
N GLU A 339 19.04 32.08 1.69
CA GLU A 339 20.17 31.66 0.85
C GLU A 339 20.40 32.71 -0.24
N LEU A 340 21.64 33.16 -0.40
CA LEU A 340 22.03 34.11 -1.44
C LEU A 340 21.68 33.53 -2.83
N ASN A 341 20.94 34.32 -3.62
CA ASN A 341 20.46 34.01 -4.97
C ASN A 341 19.31 32.99 -5.06
N VAL A 342 18.92 32.30 -3.99
CA VAL A 342 17.81 31.36 -3.94
C VAL A 342 16.61 31.97 -3.22
N GLY A 343 16.86 32.77 -2.21
CA GLY A 343 15.84 33.35 -1.34
C GLY A 343 15.62 32.53 -0.07
N ASN A 344 14.39 32.56 0.44
CA ASN A 344 14.07 31.81 1.66
C ASN A 344 13.95 30.31 1.40
N VAL A 345 14.76 29.51 2.08
CA VAL A 345 14.73 28.05 2.08
C VAL A 345 14.07 27.55 3.36
N LEU A 346 13.13 26.62 3.23
CA LEU A 346 12.47 26.01 4.38
C LEU A 346 13.36 24.93 4.98
N TYR A 347 13.54 24.98 6.29
CA TYR A 347 14.20 23.92 7.05
C TYR A 347 13.15 23.05 7.71
N PHE A 348 13.12 21.76 7.32
CA PHE A 348 12.17 20.78 7.83
C PHE A 348 12.68 20.16 9.13
N GLY A 349 11.77 19.90 10.07
CA GLY A 349 12.05 19.18 11.30
C GLY A 349 12.12 17.67 11.09
N GLU A 350 12.12 16.94 12.20
CA GLU A 350 12.09 15.48 12.20
C GLU A 350 10.91 14.94 11.36
N ARG A 351 11.16 13.85 10.63
CA ARG A 351 10.21 13.27 9.70
C ARG A 351 8.97 12.73 10.42
N ASN A 352 7.79 13.07 9.90
CA ASN A 352 6.50 12.51 10.32
C ASN A 352 6.14 12.76 11.80
N THR A 353 6.63 13.84 12.41
CA THR A 353 6.34 14.20 13.81
C THR A 353 4.98 14.86 14.01
N TYR A 354 4.43 15.46 12.97
CA TYR A 354 3.10 16.09 13.00
C TYR A 354 2.07 15.22 12.29
N ARG A 355 0.77 15.56 12.47
CA ARG A 355 -0.32 14.89 11.79
C ARG A 355 -1.21 15.87 11.06
N MET A 356 -1.68 15.46 9.90
CA MET A 356 -2.78 16.14 9.21
C MET A 356 -4.04 16.09 10.09
N PRO A 357 -4.98 17.04 9.92
CA PRO A 357 -6.30 16.92 10.57
C PRO A 357 -7.02 15.62 10.17
N ASP A 358 -7.79 15.06 11.09
CA ASP A 358 -8.52 13.82 10.89
C ASP A 358 -9.53 13.92 9.75
N TYR A 359 -9.66 12.83 9.02
CA TYR A 359 -10.65 12.65 7.98
C TYR A 359 -11.91 12.03 8.55
N HIS A 360 -13.10 12.59 8.28
CA HIS A 360 -14.35 11.89 8.46
C HIS A 360 -15.40 12.33 7.44
N ARG A 361 -16.29 11.42 7.08
CA ARG A 361 -17.34 11.63 6.09
C ARG A 361 -18.55 10.80 6.41
N LEU A 362 -19.72 11.39 6.25
CA LEU A 362 -21.01 10.69 6.27
C LEU A 362 -21.64 10.80 4.89
N ASP A 363 -22.01 9.67 4.32
CA ASP A 363 -22.75 9.58 3.07
C ASP A 363 -24.14 9.01 3.39
N PHE A 364 -25.12 9.44 2.63
CA PHE A 364 -26.50 9.01 2.72
C PHE A 364 -27.00 8.53 1.37
N SER A 365 -27.82 7.47 1.36
CA SER A 365 -28.47 6.98 0.15
C SER A 365 -29.89 6.50 0.44
N LEU A 366 -30.82 6.86 -0.42
CA LEU A 366 -32.18 6.37 -0.47
C LEU A 366 -32.35 5.50 -1.71
N ASN A 367 -32.73 4.24 -1.53
CA ASN A 367 -33.05 3.32 -2.62
C ASN A 367 -34.56 3.06 -2.67
N LEU A 368 -35.12 3.17 -3.87
CA LEU A 368 -36.48 2.79 -4.20
C LEU A 368 -36.44 1.68 -5.26
N LEU A 369 -36.80 0.46 -4.85
CA LEU A 369 -36.82 -0.71 -5.74
C LEU A 369 -38.08 -0.74 -6.60
N PRO A 370 -38.10 -1.48 -7.73
CA PRO A 370 -39.24 -1.64 -8.60
C PRO A 370 -40.46 -2.20 -7.86
N SER A 371 -41.64 -2.01 -8.44
CA SER A 371 -42.86 -2.67 -7.99
C SER A 371 -42.73 -4.19 -8.17
N TYR A 372 -43.33 -4.96 -7.25
CA TYR A 372 -43.47 -6.42 -7.37
C TYR A 372 -44.47 -6.87 -8.44
N ASN A 373 -45.12 -5.96 -9.15
CA ASN A 373 -46.06 -6.32 -10.19
C ASN A 373 -45.32 -6.99 -11.37
N VAL A 374 -45.50 -8.31 -11.51
CA VAL A 374 -44.87 -9.16 -12.50
C VAL A 374 -45.27 -8.78 -13.94
N LYS A 375 -46.43 -8.12 -14.12
CA LYS A 375 -46.95 -7.70 -15.44
C LYS A 375 -46.33 -6.41 -15.97
N GLN A 376 -45.52 -5.70 -15.19
CA GLN A 376 -44.83 -4.50 -15.69
C GLN A 376 -43.71 -4.89 -16.66
N LYS A 377 -43.83 -4.36 -17.90
CA LYS A 377 -42.78 -4.51 -18.95
C LYS A 377 -41.50 -3.73 -18.63
N VAL A 378 -41.62 -2.63 -17.89
CA VAL A 378 -40.52 -1.79 -17.50
C VAL A 378 -40.47 -1.70 -15.97
N LYS A 379 -39.38 -2.16 -15.37
CA LYS A 379 -39.12 -2.03 -13.94
C LYS A 379 -38.20 -0.85 -13.70
N GLN A 380 -38.58 0.02 -12.77
CA GLN A 380 -37.84 1.23 -12.43
C GLN A 380 -37.29 1.13 -11.01
N SER A 381 -36.02 1.40 -10.83
CA SER A 381 -35.42 1.63 -9.52
C SER A 381 -34.72 2.98 -9.48
N TRP A 382 -34.88 3.66 -8.37
CA TRP A 382 -34.30 4.97 -8.13
C TRP A 382 -33.31 4.90 -7.00
N ASN A 383 -32.18 5.57 -7.15
CA ASN A 383 -31.21 5.76 -6.09
C ASN A 383 -30.89 7.26 -6.00
N PHE A 384 -31.18 7.83 -4.82
CA PHE A 384 -30.77 9.19 -4.47
C PHE A 384 -29.63 9.09 -3.45
N THR A 385 -28.46 9.65 -3.77
CA THR A 385 -27.28 9.60 -2.91
C THR A 385 -26.75 11.01 -2.65
N VAL A 386 -26.34 11.27 -1.41
CA VAL A 386 -25.62 12.47 -1.02
C VAL A 386 -24.28 12.06 -0.42
N LEU A 387 -23.20 12.33 -1.13
CA LEU A 387 -21.85 12.16 -0.59
C LEU A 387 -21.48 13.38 0.25
N ASN A 388 -20.75 13.14 1.35
CA ASN A 388 -20.29 14.18 2.27
C ASN A 388 -21.45 15.04 2.83
N LEU A 389 -22.41 14.40 3.47
CA LEU A 389 -23.72 14.97 3.89
C LEU A 389 -23.60 16.28 4.69
N TYR A 390 -22.53 16.47 5.46
CA TYR A 390 -22.28 17.69 6.24
C TYR A 390 -21.19 18.61 5.65
N ALA A 391 -20.87 18.43 4.36
CA ALA A 391 -19.97 19.31 3.60
C ALA A 391 -18.58 19.53 4.24
N ARG A 392 -18.01 18.49 4.88
CA ARG A 392 -16.70 18.61 5.51
C ARG A 392 -15.59 18.78 4.47
N LYS A 393 -14.74 19.76 4.66
CA LYS A 393 -13.52 19.98 3.88
C LYS A 393 -12.40 19.07 4.41
N ASN A 394 -12.45 17.78 4.06
CA ASN A 394 -11.43 16.82 4.43
C ASN A 394 -10.09 17.14 3.77
N PRO A 395 -8.95 17.05 4.51
CA PRO A 395 -7.65 17.32 3.94
C PRO A 395 -7.22 16.20 2.99
N TYR A 396 -6.84 16.55 1.78
CA TYR A 396 -6.15 15.68 0.84
C TYR A 396 -4.63 15.81 1.02
N SER A 397 -4.15 17.07 1.07
CA SER A 397 -2.77 17.39 1.35
C SER A 397 -2.65 18.69 2.16
N VAL A 398 -1.50 18.89 2.77
CA VAL A 398 -1.09 20.16 3.37
C VAL A 398 0.17 20.61 2.65
N PHE A 399 0.21 21.85 2.23
CA PHE A 399 1.38 22.47 1.66
C PHE A 399 1.72 23.76 2.38
N PHE A 400 2.98 24.13 2.35
CA PHE A 400 3.51 25.29 3.05
C PHE A 400 3.85 26.35 2.01
N ARG A 401 3.38 27.58 2.24
CA ARG A 401 3.65 28.70 1.37
C ARG A 401 4.21 29.85 2.18
N GLN A 402 5.17 30.52 1.60
CA GLN A 402 5.84 31.65 2.20
C GLN A 402 6.02 32.76 1.18
N ASN A 403 5.76 34.02 1.58
CA ASN A 403 6.23 35.23 0.92
C ASN A 403 7.45 35.76 1.65
N ARG A 404 8.31 36.53 0.96
CA ARG A 404 9.58 37.03 1.50
C ARG A 404 9.46 37.73 2.87
N GLN A 405 8.34 38.39 3.15
CA GLN A 405 8.13 39.20 4.37
C GLN A 405 7.05 38.64 5.30
N GLU A 406 6.43 37.53 4.97
CA GLU A 406 5.31 36.96 5.74
C GLU A 406 5.72 35.73 6.55
N PRO A 407 5.00 35.41 7.63
CA PRO A 407 5.16 34.14 8.33
C PRO A 407 4.88 32.98 7.41
N LEU A 408 5.37 31.81 7.80
CA LEU A 408 5.07 30.55 7.13
C LEU A 408 3.61 30.15 7.38
N TYR A 409 2.84 29.96 6.30
CA TYR A 409 1.46 29.51 6.37
C TYR A 409 1.32 28.07 5.88
N ALA A 410 0.55 27.26 6.61
CA ALA A 410 0.13 25.92 6.21
C ALA A 410 -1.26 26.00 5.56
N TYR A 411 -1.36 25.55 4.32
CA TYR A 411 -2.61 25.49 3.55
C TYR A 411 -3.11 24.06 3.43
N LYS A 412 -4.37 23.87 3.79
CA LYS A 412 -5.06 22.59 3.62
C LYS A 412 -5.73 22.54 2.25
N TYR A 413 -5.31 21.62 1.40
CA TYR A 413 -5.99 21.33 0.14
C TYR A 413 -7.06 20.24 0.37
N SER A 414 -8.28 20.49 -0.14
CA SER A 414 -9.41 19.57 -0.03
C SER A 414 -10.03 19.37 -1.40
N ILE A 415 -10.18 18.12 -1.85
CA ILE A 415 -10.75 17.81 -3.17
C ILE A 415 -12.27 17.87 -3.13
N LEU A 416 -12.90 17.21 -2.14
CA LEU A 416 -14.36 17.18 -1.96
C LEU A 416 -14.73 17.94 -0.69
N GLY A 417 -15.03 19.23 -0.83
CA GLY A 417 -15.33 20.12 0.30
C GLY A 417 -16.81 20.47 0.46
N THR A 418 -17.69 19.91 -0.36
CA THR A 418 -19.14 20.20 -0.41
C THR A 418 -19.96 18.92 -0.39
N MET A 419 -21.25 19.03 -0.15
CA MET A 419 -22.20 17.96 -0.45
C MET A 419 -22.25 17.70 -1.96
N LEU A 420 -22.28 16.43 -2.35
CA LEU A 420 -22.43 16.02 -3.74
C LEU A 420 -23.69 15.14 -3.87
N PRO A 421 -24.84 15.72 -4.24
CA PRO A 421 -26.04 14.95 -4.53
C PRO A 421 -25.94 14.27 -5.89
N SER A 422 -26.51 13.08 -5.99
CA SER A 422 -26.59 12.28 -7.22
C SER A 422 -27.93 11.57 -7.26
N LEU A 423 -28.54 11.52 -8.44
CA LEU A 423 -29.78 10.79 -8.71
C LEU A 423 -29.54 9.80 -9.85
N SER A 424 -29.81 8.53 -9.62
CA SER A 424 -29.72 7.49 -10.64
C SER A 424 -31.05 6.81 -10.84
N LEU A 425 -31.41 6.60 -12.12
CA LEU A 425 -32.56 5.83 -12.55
C LEU A 425 -32.09 4.59 -13.30
N ASN A 426 -32.44 3.41 -12.84
CA ASN A 426 -32.22 2.16 -13.55
C ASN A 426 -33.52 1.64 -14.13
N LEU A 427 -33.54 1.34 -15.41
CA LEU A 427 -34.64 0.77 -16.16
C LEU A 427 -34.30 -0.65 -16.59
N GLU A 428 -35.12 -1.62 -16.21
CA GLU A 428 -35.04 -3.01 -16.66
C GLU A 428 -36.24 -3.26 -17.57
N ILE A 429 -36.04 -3.54 -18.84
CA ILE A 429 -37.05 -3.84 -19.86
C ILE A 429 -37.09 -5.36 -20.02
N LYS A 430 -38.29 -5.97 -19.84
CA LYS A 430 -38.51 -7.39 -20.04
C LYS A 430 -39.10 -7.68 -21.41
#